data_5645a2a0bcc39fa01a6171392f84637a
#
_entry.id   5645a2a0bcc39fa01a6171392f84637a
#
_cell.length_a   1.000
_cell.length_b   1.000
_cell.length_c   1.000
_cell.angle_alpha   90.00
_cell.angle_beta   90.00
_cell.angle_gamma   90.00
#
_symmetry.space_group_name_H-M   'P 1'
#
loop_
_entity.id
_entity.type
_entity.pdbx_description
1 polymer ?
#
loop_
_entity_poly.entity_id
_entity_poly.type
_entity_poly.pdbx_seq_one_letter_code
_entity_poly.pdbx_strand_id
1 'polypeptide(L)'
;MYATLIAVALVWGGATGLLLPRAAYRLSVEPEDTWRDSCPAGHPIIGPARGWLGGARCATCDAAVPSRTAGSLGGDTATPDTATPDTATPDTGTPDTGSQQAPVTDAPSVLVPLITALACAALAAATGPRPELAVWLLLAPFAVLLALVDRNVHRLPDQLTLPLAAAAAVLLGPAALLPGAGGSWPTALLGGLVLGGCYFVLFLINPNGMGFGDVKLALSLGVVLGWYGWLVLFVGAFAGFLLGSLYGLGLMLLRRAGRKSAIPFGPFMITGALLGLVLGGLAAA
;
A
#
# COMPACT_ATOMS: atom_id res chain seq x y z
N MET A 1 -26.55 -7.83 -15.39
CA MET A 1 -25.97 -8.45 -14.18
C MET A 1 -24.46 -8.19 -14.05
N TYR A 2 -23.61 -8.47 -15.07
CA TYR A 2 -22.16 -8.18 -14.99
C TYR A 2 -21.82 -6.70 -14.81
N ALA A 3 -22.47 -5.80 -15.56
CA ALA A 3 -22.23 -4.36 -15.45
C ALA A 3 -22.56 -3.81 -14.06
N THR A 4 -23.60 -4.32 -13.42
CA THR A 4 -23.97 -3.92 -12.05
C THR A 4 -22.96 -4.41 -11.02
N LEU A 5 -22.41 -5.62 -11.15
CA LEU A 5 -21.34 -6.11 -10.28
C LEU A 5 -20.08 -5.26 -10.38
N ILE A 6 -19.67 -4.91 -11.60
CA ILE A 6 -18.51 -4.04 -11.84
C ILE A 6 -18.75 -2.64 -11.25
N ALA A 7 -19.95 -2.07 -11.45
CA ALA A 7 -20.28 -0.77 -10.89
C ALA A 7 -20.27 -0.77 -9.35
N VAL A 8 -20.83 -1.80 -8.72
CA VAL A 8 -20.80 -1.97 -7.26
C VAL A 8 -19.35 -2.13 -6.76
N ALA A 9 -18.53 -2.92 -7.44
CA ALA A 9 -17.11 -3.11 -7.10
C ALA A 9 -16.31 -1.82 -7.25
N LEU A 10 -16.56 -1.00 -8.29
CA LEU A 10 -15.97 0.33 -8.45
C LEU A 10 -16.32 1.25 -7.28
N VAL A 11 -17.60 1.32 -6.93
CA VAL A 11 -18.06 2.15 -5.81
C VAL A 11 -17.46 1.67 -4.49
N TRP A 12 -17.45 0.35 -4.25
CA TRP A 12 -16.85 -0.26 -3.07
C TRP A 12 -15.36 0.06 -2.96
N GLY A 13 -14.59 -0.18 -4.04
CA GLY A 13 -13.16 0.10 -4.09
C GLY A 13 -12.84 1.59 -3.94
N GLY A 14 -13.62 2.46 -4.57
CA GLY A 14 -13.49 3.91 -4.42
C GLY A 14 -13.78 4.37 -2.98
N ALA A 15 -14.89 3.93 -2.40
CA ALA A 15 -15.26 4.29 -1.03
C ALA A 15 -14.24 3.79 0.00
N THR A 16 -13.81 2.54 -0.09
CA THR A 16 -12.76 1.99 0.79
C THR A 16 -11.42 2.67 0.56
N GLY A 17 -11.04 2.94 -0.71
CA GLY A 17 -9.83 3.64 -1.08
C GLY A 17 -9.71 5.06 -0.52
N LEU A 18 -10.84 5.77 -0.32
CA LEU A 18 -10.87 7.08 0.37
C LEU A 18 -10.50 6.97 1.84
N LEU A 19 -10.68 5.82 2.47
CA LEU A 19 -10.42 5.60 3.89
C LEU A 19 -8.97 5.16 4.17
N LEU A 20 -8.24 4.64 3.17
CA LEU A 20 -6.91 4.07 3.33
C LEU A 20 -5.78 5.06 3.64
N PRO A 21 -5.75 6.30 3.11
CA PRO A 21 -4.59 7.17 3.25
C PRO A 21 -4.21 7.47 4.70
N ARG A 22 -5.20 7.63 5.57
CA ARG A 22 -4.97 7.87 7.00
C ARG A 22 -4.44 6.64 7.72
N ALA A 23 -4.98 5.46 7.43
CA ALA A 23 -4.48 4.20 7.96
C ALA A 23 -3.03 3.93 7.49
N ALA A 24 -2.74 4.19 6.20
CA ALA A 24 -1.40 4.08 5.66
C ALA A 24 -0.42 5.01 6.38
N TYR A 25 -0.79 6.29 6.61
CA TYR A 25 0.04 7.24 7.35
C TYR A 25 0.35 6.77 8.78
N ARG A 26 -0.68 6.29 9.51
CA ARG A 26 -0.52 5.83 10.90
C ARG A 26 0.35 4.57 11.02
N LEU A 27 0.24 3.65 10.07
CA LEU A 27 1.00 2.40 10.02
C LEU A 27 2.43 2.57 9.47
N SER A 28 2.73 3.70 8.82
CA SER A 28 4.05 3.99 8.25
C SER A 28 5.01 4.49 9.34
N VAL A 29 5.35 3.61 10.29
CA VAL A 29 6.29 3.85 11.39
C VAL A 29 7.39 2.80 11.40
N GLU A 30 8.53 3.08 12.04
CA GLU A 30 9.58 2.09 12.28
C GLU A 30 9.12 1.03 13.32
N PRO A 31 9.77 -0.15 13.38
CA PRO A 31 9.26 -1.30 14.17
C PRO A 31 9.15 -1.05 15.66
N GLU A 32 9.99 -0.17 16.20
CA GLU A 32 10.08 0.14 17.62
C GLU A 32 9.20 1.34 18.00
N ASP A 33 8.69 2.07 17.00
CA ASP A 33 7.85 3.22 17.18
C ASP A 33 6.39 2.85 17.39
N THR A 34 5.72 3.63 18.23
CA THR A 34 4.26 3.58 18.35
C THR A 34 3.59 4.14 17.11
N TRP A 35 2.40 3.65 16.79
CA TRP A 35 1.63 4.17 15.65
C TRP A 35 1.40 5.67 15.78
N ARG A 36 1.51 6.39 14.65
CA ARG A 36 1.33 7.83 14.64
C ARG A 36 -0.08 8.20 15.07
N ASP A 37 -0.20 9.03 16.11
CA ASP A 37 -1.46 9.59 16.61
C ASP A 37 -1.60 11.08 16.29
N SER A 38 -0.53 11.71 15.80
CA SER A 38 -0.45 13.14 15.48
C SER A 38 0.07 13.37 14.04
N CYS A 39 -0.30 14.52 13.47
CA CYS A 39 0.24 14.98 12.19
C CYS A 39 1.67 15.54 12.36
N PRO A 40 2.43 15.82 11.28
CA PRO A 40 3.78 16.38 11.38
C PRO A 40 3.87 17.72 12.13
N ALA A 41 2.76 18.46 12.23
CA ALA A 41 2.64 19.70 13.01
C ALA A 41 2.23 19.47 14.49
N GLY A 42 2.15 18.22 14.95
CA GLY A 42 1.82 17.87 16.33
C GLY A 42 0.33 17.87 16.66
N HIS A 43 -0.59 18.13 15.71
CA HIS A 43 -2.01 18.09 15.98
C HIS A 43 -2.51 16.64 16.07
N PRO A 44 -3.39 16.29 17.05
CA PRO A 44 -3.93 14.95 17.19
C PRO A 44 -4.80 14.58 15.98
N ILE A 45 -4.68 13.33 15.51
CA ILE A 45 -5.48 12.80 14.41
C ILE A 45 -6.83 12.35 14.98
N ILE A 46 -7.85 13.18 14.77
CA ILE A 46 -9.23 12.93 15.21
C ILE A 46 -10.08 12.51 14.01
N GLY A 47 -11.03 11.57 14.20
CA GLY A 47 -11.93 11.15 13.13
C GLY A 47 -12.60 9.80 13.39
N PRO A 48 -13.32 9.24 12.39
CA PRO A 48 -13.97 7.94 12.49
C PRO A 48 -12.99 6.82 12.90
N ALA A 49 -13.48 5.83 13.63
CA ALA A 49 -12.68 4.73 14.18
C ALA A 49 -11.44 5.22 14.95
N ARG A 50 -11.60 6.23 15.82
CA ARG A 50 -10.50 6.85 16.59
C ARG A 50 -9.38 7.40 15.69
N GLY A 51 -9.76 7.99 14.56
CA GLY A 51 -8.80 8.59 13.61
C GLY A 51 -8.08 7.59 12.70
N TRP A 52 -8.56 6.34 12.57
CA TRP A 52 -7.99 5.35 11.65
C TRP A 52 -8.51 5.49 10.22
N LEU A 53 -9.74 5.97 10.04
CA LEU A 53 -10.38 6.06 8.74
C LEU A 53 -10.45 7.51 8.24
N GLY A 54 -10.15 7.71 6.96
CA GLY A 54 -10.27 9.00 6.27
C GLY A 54 -9.05 9.40 5.46
N GLY A 55 -9.10 10.61 4.89
CA GLY A 55 -8.00 11.19 4.12
C GLY A 55 -6.78 11.56 4.99
N ALA A 56 -5.61 11.69 4.38
CA ALA A 56 -4.35 12.01 5.07
C ALA A 56 -4.28 13.47 5.59
N ARG A 57 -5.22 14.33 5.22
CA ARG A 57 -5.21 15.75 5.62
C ARG A 57 -5.57 15.93 7.08
N CYS A 58 -4.86 16.84 7.74
CA CYS A 58 -5.20 17.29 9.10
C CYS A 58 -6.15 18.48 9.02
N ALA A 59 -7.33 18.36 9.59
CA ALA A 59 -8.35 19.43 9.57
C ALA A 59 -7.87 20.74 10.19
N THR A 60 -7.01 20.65 11.21
CA THR A 60 -6.44 21.84 11.89
C THR A 60 -5.40 22.53 11.01
N CYS A 61 -4.56 21.76 10.29
CA CYS A 61 -3.59 22.34 9.36
C CYS A 61 -4.28 22.95 8.13
N ASP A 62 -5.32 22.31 7.60
CA ASP A 62 -6.09 22.82 6.45
C ASP A 62 -6.84 24.12 6.82
N ALA A 63 -7.34 24.24 8.04
CA ALA A 63 -8.01 25.44 8.53
C ALA A 63 -7.04 26.63 8.77
N ALA A 64 -5.75 26.34 9.02
CA ALA A 64 -4.71 27.34 9.28
C ALA A 64 -4.10 27.94 8.00
N VAL A 65 -4.37 27.38 6.81
CA VAL A 65 -3.95 27.96 5.52
C VAL A 65 -5.00 28.98 5.10
N PRO A 66 -4.73 30.31 5.25
CA PRO A 66 -5.66 31.31 4.75
C PRO A 66 -5.74 31.15 3.23
N SER A 67 -6.98 31.03 2.73
CA SER A 67 -7.26 31.06 1.30
C SER A 67 -6.61 32.32 0.73
N ARG A 68 -5.51 32.17 0.00
CA ARG A 68 -4.96 33.24 -0.83
C ARG A 68 -5.95 33.49 -1.96
N THR A 69 -7.02 34.21 -1.64
CA THR A 69 -7.83 34.88 -2.63
C THR A 69 -6.95 35.91 -3.34
N ALA A 70 -6.86 35.78 -4.64
CA ALA A 70 -6.29 36.73 -5.53
C ALA A 70 -6.88 38.12 -5.22
N GLY A 71 -6.01 39.10 -4.97
CA GLY A 71 -6.43 40.50 -4.94
C GLY A 71 -5.60 41.33 -3.97
N SER A 72 -4.51 41.92 -4.44
CA SER A 72 -4.17 43.34 -4.25
C SER A 72 -2.83 43.64 -4.90
N LEU A 73 -2.89 44.20 -6.08
CA LEU A 73 -1.87 45.08 -6.58
C LEU A 73 -1.97 46.38 -5.74
N GLY A 74 -1.01 46.59 -4.87
CA GLY A 74 -0.87 47.82 -4.13
C GLY A 74 0.60 48.02 -3.80
N GLY A 75 1.28 48.87 -4.55
CA GLY A 75 2.64 49.25 -4.26
C GLY A 75 2.68 50.13 -3.02
N ASP A 76 3.72 49.94 -2.22
CA ASP A 76 4.25 51.01 -1.36
C ASP A 76 5.76 50.85 -1.24
N THR A 77 6.41 51.90 -1.66
CA THR A 77 7.81 52.24 -1.52
C THR A 77 8.18 52.39 -0.05
N ALA A 78 9.16 51.64 0.43
CA ALA A 78 9.79 51.89 1.71
C ALA A 78 11.32 52.01 1.56
N THR A 79 11.81 53.14 2.04
CA THR A 79 13.19 53.60 2.18
C THR A 79 14.10 52.65 2.98
N PRO A 80 15.41 52.64 2.69
CA PRO A 80 16.37 51.84 3.45
C PRO A 80 16.88 52.61 4.68
N ASP A 81 16.68 52.02 5.86
CA ASP A 81 17.34 52.48 7.09
C ASP A 81 18.59 51.66 7.39
N THR A 82 19.61 52.41 7.75
CA THR A 82 20.96 52.03 8.12
C THR A 82 21.00 51.31 9.46
N ALA A 83 21.53 50.07 9.52
CA ALA A 83 21.80 49.38 10.77
C ALA A 83 23.28 49.00 10.93
N THR A 84 23.84 49.43 12.05
CA THR A 84 25.17 49.21 12.61
C THR A 84 25.48 47.72 12.91
N PRO A 85 26.73 47.28 12.80
CA PRO A 85 27.13 45.90 13.08
C PRO A 85 27.40 45.71 14.56
N ASP A 86 26.63 44.83 15.21
CA ASP A 86 26.96 44.29 16.54
C ASP A 86 27.65 42.95 16.43
N THR A 87 28.71 42.84 17.19
CA THR A 87 29.64 41.74 17.36
C THR A 87 28.95 40.58 18.08
N ALA A 88 28.74 39.45 17.42
CA ALA A 88 28.27 38.23 18.04
C ALA A 88 29.36 37.17 18.07
N THR A 89 29.67 36.68 19.26
CA THR A 89 30.49 35.53 19.62
C THR A 89 30.04 34.24 18.92
N PRO A 90 30.96 33.35 18.50
CA PRO A 90 30.58 32.09 17.90
C PRO A 90 30.14 31.09 18.98
N ASP A 91 28.89 30.79 19.03
CA ASP A 91 28.33 29.68 19.81
C ASP A 91 28.52 28.38 19.00
N THR A 92 29.33 27.47 19.55
CA THR A 92 29.58 26.14 19.02
C THR A 92 28.37 25.24 19.34
N GLY A 93 27.27 25.45 18.59
CA GLY A 93 26.14 24.53 18.57
C GLY A 93 26.46 23.36 17.65
N THR A 94 26.60 22.18 18.21
CA THR A 94 26.56 20.88 17.49
C THR A 94 25.42 20.85 16.51
N PRO A 95 25.64 20.45 15.25
CA PRO A 95 24.52 20.26 14.33
C PRO A 95 23.71 19.04 14.80
N ASP A 96 22.57 19.31 15.38
CA ASP A 96 21.49 18.33 15.54
C ASP A 96 21.18 17.76 14.15
N THR A 97 21.60 16.53 13.96
CA THR A 97 21.21 15.74 12.78
C THR A 97 19.74 15.38 12.96
N GLY A 98 18.88 16.41 12.89
CA GLY A 98 17.46 16.23 12.75
C GLY A 98 17.21 15.38 11.52
N SER A 99 16.75 14.17 11.74
CA SER A 99 16.22 13.27 10.72
C SER A 99 15.30 14.09 9.83
N GLN A 100 15.76 14.44 8.63
CA GLN A 100 14.92 15.02 7.59
C GLN A 100 13.89 13.96 7.22
N GLN A 101 12.79 13.94 7.98
CA GLN A 101 11.60 13.23 7.56
C GLN A 101 11.22 13.82 6.20
N ALA A 102 11.40 13.01 5.17
CA ALA A 102 10.96 13.35 3.83
C ALA A 102 9.53 13.89 3.93
N PRO A 103 9.23 15.02 3.27
CA PRO A 103 7.87 15.54 3.27
C PRO A 103 6.96 14.40 2.83
N VAL A 104 5.89 14.16 3.60
CA VAL A 104 4.80 13.29 3.16
C VAL A 104 4.37 13.89 1.83
N THR A 105 4.89 13.33 0.73
CA THR A 105 4.48 13.74 -0.60
C THR A 105 2.98 13.53 -0.63
N ASP A 106 2.24 14.61 -0.78
CA ASP A 106 0.83 14.62 -1.11
C ASP A 106 0.64 13.81 -2.40
N ALA A 107 0.65 12.48 -2.26
CA ALA A 107 0.11 11.64 -3.32
C ALA A 107 -1.33 12.13 -3.49
N PRO A 108 -1.72 12.57 -4.69
CA PRO A 108 -3.02 13.19 -4.87
C PRO A 108 -4.06 12.28 -4.24
N SER A 109 -4.87 12.83 -3.35
CA SER A 109 -5.86 12.09 -2.56
C SER A 109 -6.81 11.24 -3.41
N VAL A 110 -6.79 11.41 -4.72
CA VAL A 110 -7.60 10.72 -5.72
C VAL A 110 -6.93 9.44 -6.27
N LEU A 111 -5.60 9.32 -6.22
CA LEU A 111 -4.91 8.16 -6.83
C LEU A 111 -5.20 6.85 -6.08
N VAL A 112 -5.21 6.87 -4.75
CA VAL A 112 -5.47 5.69 -3.93
C VAL A 112 -6.88 5.13 -4.15
N PRO A 113 -7.98 5.95 -4.04
CA PRO A 113 -9.32 5.46 -4.35
C PRO A 113 -9.47 5.02 -5.81
N LEU A 114 -8.80 5.66 -6.76
CA LEU A 114 -8.84 5.25 -8.16
C LEU A 114 -8.19 3.88 -8.37
N ILE A 115 -6.99 3.66 -7.83
CA ILE A 115 -6.30 2.36 -7.91
C ILE A 115 -7.14 1.26 -7.26
N THR A 116 -7.70 1.52 -6.07
CA THR A 116 -8.52 0.53 -5.36
C THR A 116 -9.80 0.23 -6.12
N ALA A 117 -10.45 1.25 -6.68
CA ALA A 117 -11.65 1.09 -7.50
C ALA A 117 -11.37 0.26 -8.77
N LEU A 118 -10.29 0.56 -9.49
CA LEU A 118 -9.91 -0.18 -10.69
C LEU A 118 -9.51 -1.63 -10.38
N ALA A 119 -8.81 -1.88 -9.29
CA ALA A 119 -8.47 -3.23 -8.85
C ALA A 119 -9.74 -4.05 -8.53
N CYS A 120 -10.67 -3.48 -7.76
CA CYS A 120 -11.94 -4.13 -7.44
C CYS A 120 -12.80 -4.38 -8.70
N ALA A 121 -12.82 -3.43 -9.62
CA ALA A 121 -13.54 -3.58 -10.90
C ALA A 121 -12.93 -4.68 -11.78
N ALA A 122 -11.60 -4.75 -11.87
CA ALA A 122 -10.90 -5.79 -12.62
C ALA A 122 -11.19 -7.19 -12.02
N LEU A 123 -11.16 -7.31 -10.69
CA LEU A 123 -11.53 -8.55 -10.00
C LEU A 123 -12.99 -8.94 -10.27
N ALA A 124 -13.93 -8.00 -10.18
CA ALA A 124 -15.34 -8.26 -10.48
C ALA A 124 -15.58 -8.65 -11.94
N ALA A 125 -14.89 -7.99 -12.87
CA ALA A 125 -14.99 -8.29 -14.30
C ALA A 125 -14.44 -9.69 -14.65
N ALA A 126 -13.34 -10.10 -13.98
CA ALA A 126 -12.72 -11.39 -14.23
C ALA A 126 -13.41 -12.56 -13.50
N THR A 127 -13.81 -12.35 -12.23
CA THR A 127 -14.42 -13.41 -11.42
C THR A 127 -15.91 -13.60 -11.72
N GLY A 128 -16.63 -12.53 -12.06
CA GLY A 128 -18.08 -12.61 -12.27
C GLY A 128 -18.86 -12.90 -10.97
N PRO A 129 -20.07 -13.45 -11.04
CA PRO A 129 -20.96 -13.66 -9.88
C PRO A 129 -20.61 -14.94 -9.10
N ARG A 130 -19.32 -15.14 -8.79
CA ARG A 130 -18.84 -16.28 -8.00
C ARG A 130 -18.67 -15.92 -6.53
N PRO A 131 -18.80 -16.88 -5.61
CA PRO A 131 -18.74 -16.63 -4.18
C PRO A 131 -17.39 -16.04 -3.73
N GLU A 132 -16.29 -16.43 -4.35
CA GLU A 132 -14.95 -15.92 -4.04
C GLU A 132 -14.78 -14.42 -4.37
N LEU A 133 -15.63 -13.83 -5.21
CA LEU A 133 -15.60 -12.39 -5.49
C LEU A 133 -15.75 -11.56 -4.21
N ALA A 134 -16.62 -11.97 -3.29
CA ALA A 134 -16.80 -11.29 -2.01
C ALA A 134 -15.49 -11.26 -1.20
N VAL A 135 -14.74 -12.37 -1.25
CA VAL A 135 -13.43 -12.47 -0.58
C VAL A 135 -12.43 -11.51 -1.24
N TRP A 136 -12.38 -11.48 -2.57
CA TRP A 136 -11.47 -10.58 -3.31
C TRP A 136 -11.77 -9.12 -3.02
N LEU A 137 -13.03 -8.71 -3.03
CA LEU A 137 -13.46 -7.33 -2.76
C LEU A 137 -13.17 -6.92 -1.31
N LEU A 138 -13.25 -7.85 -0.38
CA LEU A 138 -12.91 -7.59 1.03
C LEU A 138 -11.39 -7.45 1.21
N LEU A 139 -10.58 -8.30 0.59
CA LEU A 139 -9.12 -8.33 0.78
C LEU A 139 -8.39 -7.25 -0.04
N ALA A 140 -8.93 -6.82 -1.19
CA ALA A 140 -8.27 -5.87 -2.08
C ALA A 140 -7.91 -4.53 -1.42
N PRO A 141 -8.76 -3.87 -0.61
CA PRO A 141 -8.38 -2.64 0.09
C PRO A 141 -7.21 -2.84 1.05
N PHE A 142 -7.13 -3.99 1.76
CA PHE A 142 -6.02 -4.29 2.65
C PHE A 142 -4.72 -4.56 1.88
N ALA A 143 -4.81 -5.18 0.71
CA ALA A 143 -3.65 -5.35 -0.17
C ALA A 143 -3.12 -3.99 -0.64
N VAL A 144 -4.00 -3.06 -1.05
CA VAL A 144 -3.61 -1.68 -1.40
C VAL A 144 -3.00 -0.96 -0.19
N LEU A 145 -3.59 -1.11 1.01
CA LEU A 145 -3.03 -0.55 2.24
C LEU A 145 -1.61 -1.05 2.50
N LEU A 146 -1.38 -2.37 2.40
CA LEU A 146 -0.04 -2.97 2.56
C LEU A 146 0.95 -2.43 1.53
N ALA A 147 0.53 -2.27 0.26
CA ALA A 147 1.37 -1.69 -0.79
C ALA A 147 1.76 -0.23 -0.49
N LEU A 148 0.84 0.56 0.08
CA LEU A 148 1.11 1.94 0.49
C LEU A 148 2.07 2.02 1.67
N VAL A 149 1.88 1.18 2.68
CA VAL A 149 2.78 1.13 3.85
C VAL A 149 4.18 0.68 3.43
N ASP A 150 4.29 -0.40 2.63
CA ASP A 150 5.58 -0.89 2.14
C ASP A 150 6.32 0.15 1.30
N ARG A 151 5.59 0.89 0.45
CA ARG A 151 6.18 2.00 -0.32
C ARG A 151 6.75 3.11 0.57
N ASN A 152 6.15 3.38 1.72
CA ASN A 152 6.54 4.48 2.60
C ASN A 152 7.71 4.12 3.52
N VAL A 153 7.68 2.91 4.11
CA VAL A 153 8.64 2.51 5.16
C VAL A 153 9.42 1.24 4.81
N HIS A 154 9.22 0.67 3.61
CA HIS A 154 9.87 -0.57 3.13
C HIS A 154 9.70 -1.74 4.13
N ARG A 155 8.54 -1.78 4.80
CA ARG A 155 8.20 -2.77 5.81
C ARG A 155 6.73 -3.08 5.80
N LEU A 156 6.41 -4.33 6.08
CA LEU A 156 5.05 -4.83 6.18
C LEU A 156 4.74 -5.14 7.65
N PRO A 157 3.74 -4.46 8.27
CA PRO A 157 3.38 -4.71 9.66
C PRO A 157 2.77 -6.10 9.83
N ASP A 158 3.30 -6.85 10.79
CA ASP A 158 2.86 -8.22 11.11
C ASP A 158 1.38 -8.29 11.47
N GLN A 159 0.89 -7.26 12.12
CA GLN A 159 -0.50 -7.11 12.53
C GLN A 159 -1.50 -7.02 11.36
N LEU A 160 -1.00 -6.75 10.14
CA LEU A 160 -1.82 -6.76 8.93
C LEU A 160 -1.57 -7.99 8.07
N THR A 161 -0.32 -8.38 7.87
CA THR A 161 0.04 -9.48 6.94
C THR A 161 -0.46 -10.83 7.40
N LEU A 162 -0.26 -11.19 8.68
CA LEU A 162 -0.70 -12.48 9.20
C LEU A 162 -2.23 -12.61 9.30
N PRO A 163 -2.98 -11.61 9.83
CA PRO A 163 -4.43 -11.67 9.78
C PRO A 163 -5.00 -11.71 8.37
N LEU A 164 -4.33 -11.06 7.39
CA LEU A 164 -4.76 -11.12 6.00
C LEU A 164 -4.63 -12.52 5.41
N ALA A 165 -3.52 -13.23 5.71
CA ALA A 165 -3.33 -14.63 5.30
C ALA A 165 -4.40 -15.54 5.95
N ALA A 166 -4.64 -15.38 7.25
CA ALA A 166 -5.66 -16.11 7.97
C ALA A 166 -7.06 -15.81 7.44
N ALA A 167 -7.38 -14.53 7.18
CA ALA A 167 -8.66 -14.12 6.60
C ALA A 167 -8.88 -14.74 5.21
N ALA A 168 -7.86 -14.71 4.33
CA ALA A 168 -7.93 -15.37 3.04
C ALA A 168 -8.24 -16.86 3.17
N ALA A 169 -7.50 -17.57 4.03
CA ALA A 169 -7.68 -19.02 4.25
C ALA A 169 -9.08 -19.34 4.83
N VAL A 170 -9.52 -18.59 5.83
CA VAL A 170 -10.80 -18.81 6.51
C VAL A 170 -11.99 -18.45 5.63
N LEU A 171 -11.94 -17.34 4.87
CA LEU A 171 -13.06 -16.90 4.04
C LEU A 171 -13.21 -17.72 2.77
N LEU A 172 -12.13 -18.27 2.21
CA LEU A 172 -12.20 -19.14 1.04
C LEU A 172 -12.76 -20.54 1.38
N GLY A 173 -12.67 -20.98 2.64
CA GLY A 173 -13.29 -22.25 3.07
C GLY A 173 -14.81 -22.29 2.80
N PRO A 174 -15.61 -21.38 3.38
CA PRO A 174 -17.03 -21.28 3.06
C PRO A 174 -17.31 -21.00 1.58
N ALA A 175 -16.49 -20.17 0.90
CA ALA A 175 -16.64 -19.92 -0.53
C ALA A 175 -16.55 -21.21 -1.36
N ALA A 176 -15.66 -22.14 -0.98
CA ALA A 176 -15.51 -23.43 -1.65
C ALA A 176 -16.73 -24.35 -1.51
N LEU A 177 -17.55 -24.14 -0.48
CA LEU A 177 -18.77 -24.94 -0.23
C LEU A 177 -19.99 -24.41 -1.00
N LEU A 178 -19.91 -23.20 -1.56
CA LEU A 178 -20.99 -22.59 -2.30
C LEU A 178 -20.98 -23.05 -3.77
N PRO A 179 -22.17 -23.23 -4.39
CA PRO A 179 -22.25 -23.57 -5.81
C PRO A 179 -21.64 -22.46 -6.68
N GLY A 180 -20.92 -22.88 -7.73
CA GLY A 180 -20.29 -21.96 -8.66
C GLY A 180 -18.91 -21.44 -8.21
N ALA A 181 -18.32 -21.99 -7.16
CA ALA A 181 -16.94 -21.68 -6.78
C ALA A 181 -15.97 -22.06 -7.91
N GLY A 182 -15.10 -21.11 -8.30
CA GLY A 182 -14.17 -21.28 -9.42
C GLY A 182 -12.82 -21.85 -9.04
N GLY A 183 -12.59 -22.21 -7.77
CA GLY A 183 -11.31 -22.69 -7.28
C GLY A 183 -11.41 -23.80 -6.23
N SER A 184 -10.29 -24.08 -5.58
CA SER A 184 -10.14 -25.18 -4.62
C SER A 184 -9.47 -24.71 -3.34
N TRP A 185 -10.13 -24.93 -2.20
CA TRP A 185 -9.60 -24.55 -0.89
C TRP A 185 -8.30 -25.30 -0.51
N PRO A 186 -8.17 -26.64 -0.72
CA PRO A 186 -6.91 -27.33 -0.43
C PRO A 186 -5.73 -26.79 -1.24
N THR A 187 -5.95 -26.50 -2.53
CA THR A 187 -4.89 -25.89 -3.36
C THR A 187 -4.55 -24.46 -2.95
N ALA A 188 -5.53 -23.70 -2.43
CA ALA A 188 -5.29 -22.38 -1.83
C ALA A 188 -4.35 -22.48 -0.62
N LEU A 189 -4.64 -23.37 0.34
CA LEU A 189 -3.81 -23.57 1.53
C LEU A 189 -2.40 -24.05 1.17
N LEU A 190 -2.29 -25.05 0.29
CA LEU A 190 -1.00 -25.52 -0.21
C LEU A 190 -0.24 -24.43 -0.96
N GLY A 191 -0.93 -23.60 -1.75
CA GLY A 191 -0.35 -22.47 -2.44
C GLY A 191 0.28 -21.46 -1.48
N GLY A 192 -0.39 -21.17 -0.37
CA GLY A 192 0.16 -20.34 0.72
C GLY A 192 1.45 -20.93 1.28
N LEU A 193 1.43 -22.21 1.64
CA LEU A 193 2.61 -22.89 2.20
C LEU A 193 3.76 -22.95 1.21
N VAL A 194 3.50 -23.26 -0.06
CA VAL A 194 4.53 -23.37 -1.10
C VAL A 194 5.12 -22.00 -1.41
N LEU A 195 4.31 -20.98 -1.66
CA LEU A 195 4.83 -19.65 -1.99
C LEU A 195 5.54 -19.03 -0.78
N GLY A 196 4.94 -19.09 0.42
CA GLY A 196 5.57 -18.64 1.66
C GLY A 196 6.88 -19.39 1.95
N GLY A 197 6.91 -20.72 1.75
CA GLY A 197 8.11 -21.55 1.89
C GLY A 197 9.21 -21.16 0.88
N CYS A 198 8.85 -20.93 -0.39
CA CYS A 198 9.81 -20.45 -1.40
C CYS A 198 10.42 -19.11 -0.99
N TYR A 199 9.61 -18.13 -0.56
CA TYR A 199 10.11 -16.84 -0.12
C TYR A 199 10.91 -16.93 1.19
N PHE A 200 10.54 -17.84 2.08
CA PHE A 200 11.32 -18.13 3.29
C PHE A 200 12.70 -18.68 2.96
N VAL A 201 12.82 -19.61 2.00
CA VAL A 201 14.11 -20.11 1.52
C VAL A 201 14.93 -18.99 0.88
N LEU A 202 14.31 -18.13 0.06
CA LEU A 202 15.00 -16.97 -0.50
C LEU A 202 15.51 -16.00 0.59
N PHE A 203 14.71 -15.78 1.62
CA PHE A 203 15.12 -14.99 2.80
C PHE A 203 16.32 -15.62 3.52
N LEU A 204 16.33 -16.95 3.72
CA LEU A 204 17.47 -17.65 4.34
C LEU A 204 18.76 -17.55 3.51
N ILE A 205 18.65 -17.54 2.17
CA ILE A 205 19.79 -17.40 1.26
C ILE A 205 20.36 -15.96 1.31
N ASN A 206 19.49 -14.94 1.36
CA ASN A 206 19.91 -13.54 1.37
C ASN A 206 19.02 -12.68 2.28
N PRO A 207 19.23 -12.74 3.61
CA PRO A 207 18.41 -12.00 4.58
C PRO A 207 18.56 -10.46 4.47
N ASN A 208 19.66 -9.97 3.88
CA ASN A 208 19.86 -8.54 3.64
C ASN A 208 19.20 -8.02 2.35
N GLY A 209 18.78 -8.91 1.47
CA GLY A 209 18.18 -8.57 0.17
C GLY A 209 16.65 -8.63 0.16
N MET A 210 16.03 -9.23 1.19
CA MET A 210 14.58 -9.43 1.25
C MET A 210 14.08 -9.25 2.68
N GLY A 211 13.01 -8.49 2.87
CA GLY A 211 12.36 -8.33 4.16
C GLY A 211 11.61 -9.59 4.60
N PHE A 212 11.64 -9.92 5.89
CA PHE A 212 10.83 -11.02 6.43
C PHE A 212 9.31 -10.75 6.26
N GLY A 213 8.93 -9.48 6.11
CA GLY A 213 7.57 -9.07 5.76
C GLY A 213 7.09 -9.63 4.43
N ASP A 214 7.98 -9.74 3.41
CA ASP A 214 7.67 -10.29 2.09
C ASP A 214 7.33 -11.79 2.17
N VAL A 215 7.99 -12.52 3.07
CA VAL A 215 7.67 -13.94 3.34
C VAL A 215 6.25 -14.09 3.88
N LYS A 216 5.84 -13.22 4.81
CA LYS A 216 4.49 -13.22 5.37
C LYS A 216 3.45 -12.78 4.34
N LEU A 217 3.78 -11.79 3.51
CA LEU A 217 2.92 -11.40 2.40
C LEU A 217 2.78 -12.53 1.38
N ALA A 218 3.86 -13.26 1.08
CA ALA A 218 3.84 -14.41 0.18
C ALA A 218 2.90 -15.53 0.67
N LEU A 219 2.77 -15.74 1.98
CA LEU A 219 1.75 -16.66 2.54
C LEU A 219 0.34 -16.23 2.12
N SER A 220 0.00 -14.94 2.30
CA SER A 220 -1.33 -14.41 1.95
C SER A 220 -1.60 -14.53 0.46
N LEU A 221 -0.64 -14.08 -0.37
CA LEU A 221 -0.78 -14.10 -1.83
C LEU A 221 -0.77 -15.51 -2.39
N GLY A 222 -0.03 -16.45 -1.76
CA GLY A 222 -0.02 -17.86 -2.11
C GLY A 222 -1.38 -18.52 -1.88
N VAL A 223 -2.06 -18.22 -0.78
CA VAL A 223 -3.44 -18.68 -0.53
C VAL A 223 -4.39 -18.17 -1.60
N VAL A 224 -4.30 -16.89 -1.91
CA VAL A 224 -5.19 -16.20 -2.86
C VAL A 224 -4.98 -16.71 -4.30
N LEU A 225 -3.73 -16.82 -4.75
CA LEU A 225 -3.38 -17.31 -6.09
C LEU A 225 -3.61 -18.82 -6.23
N GLY A 226 -3.28 -19.58 -5.18
CA GLY A 226 -3.46 -21.02 -5.15
C GLY A 226 -4.92 -21.46 -5.26
N TRP A 227 -5.88 -20.57 -5.00
CA TRP A 227 -7.30 -20.81 -5.20
C TRP A 227 -7.62 -21.28 -6.61
N TYR A 228 -7.06 -20.62 -7.63
CA TYR A 228 -7.23 -20.99 -9.04
C TYR A 228 -6.21 -22.03 -9.54
N GLY A 229 -5.36 -22.54 -8.67
CA GLY A 229 -4.42 -23.62 -8.97
C GLY A 229 -2.98 -23.18 -9.22
N TRP A 230 -2.13 -24.17 -9.49
CA TRP A 230 -0.66 -24.00 -9.53
C TRP A 230 -0.19 -23.06 -10.63
N LEU A 231 -0.79 -23.12 -11.81
CA LEU A 231 -0.39 -22.26 -12.93
C LEU A 231 -0.59 -20.80 -12.58
N VAL A 232 -1.76 -20.45 -12.02
CA VAL A 232 -2.09 -19.07 -11.63
C VAL A 232 -1.16 -18.61 -10.50
N LEU A 233 -0.85 -19.46 -9.54
CA LEU A 233 0.10 -19.19 -8.47
C LEU A 233 1.48 -18.83 -9.02
N PHE A 234 2.04 -19.65 -9.90
CA PHE A 234 3.37 -19.40 -10.45
C PHE A 234 3.40 -18.21 -11.39
N VAL A 235 2.38 -18.03 -12.25
CA VAL A 235 2.30 -16.87 -13.16
C VAL A 235 2.15 -15.57 -12.37
N GLY A 236 1.28 -15.52 -11.36
CA GLY A 236 1.10 -14.33 -10.53
C GLY A 236 2.35 -13.98 -9.71
N ALA A 237 2.96 -14.97 -9.08
CA ALA A 237 4.20 -14.79 -8.32
C ALA A 237 5.36 -14.33 -9.23
N PHE A 238 5.52 -14.96 -10.39
CA PHE A 238 6.54 -14.61 -11.37
C PHE A 238 6.32 -13.22 -11.97
N ALA A 239 5.07 -12.85 -12.26
CA ALA A 239 4.74 -11.51 -12.73
C ALA A 239 5.14 -10.43 -11.71
N GLY A 240 4.87 -10.65 -10.42
CA GLY A 240 5.32 -9.75 -9.36
C GLY A 240 6.83 -9.61 -9.30
N PHE A 241 7.55 -10.74 -9.34
CA PHE A 241 9.00 -10.75 -9.37
C PHE A 241 9.59 -10.06 -10.62
N LEU A 242 9.02 -10.32 -11.79
CA LEU A 242 9.42 -9.70 -13.04
C LEU A 242 9.23 -8.19 -13.03
N LEU A 243 8.06 -7.72 -12.57
CA LEU A 243 7.76 -6.28 -12.45
C LEU A 243 8.75 -5.58 -11.52
N GLY A 244 9.01 -6.16 -10.35
CA GLY A 244 9.97 -5.63 -9.39
C GLY A 244 11.40 -5.59 -9.95
N SER A 245 11.81 -6.65 -10.65
CA SER A 245 13.13 -6.75 -11.28
C SER A 245 13.30 -5.75 -12.41
N LEU A 246 12.30 -5.59 -13.29
CA LEU A 246 12.31 -4.60 -14.36
C LEU A 246 12.36 -3.17 -13.82
N TYR A 247 11.59 -2.89 -12.77
CA TYR A 247 11.62 -1.58 -12.12
C TYR A 247 12.99 -1.28 -11.50
N GLY A 248 13.54 -2.23 -10.76
CA GLY A 248 14.88 -2.11 -10.15
C GLY A 248 15.98 -1.92 -11.19
N LEU A 249 15.95 -2.73 -12.27
CA LEU A 249 16.88 -2.59 -13.39
C LEU A 249 16.72 -1.23 -14.08
N GLY A 250 15.49 -0.77 -14.31
CA GLY A 250 15.20 0.54 -14.88
C GLY A 250 15.80 1.68 -14.07
N LEU A 251 15.61 1.67 -12.74
CA LEU A 251 16.20 2.68 -11.84
C LEU A 251 17.73 2.65 -11.88
N MET A 252 18.34 1.46 -11.96
CA MET A 252 19.78 1.29 -12.04
C MET A 252 20.34 1.81 -13.37
N LEU A 253 19.69 1.52 -14.50
CA LEU A 253 20.08 2.01 -15.83
C LEU A 253 19.96 3.53 -15.93
N LEU A 254 18.91 4.12 -15.31
CA LEU A 254 18.71 5.56 -15.24
C LEU A 254 19.62 6.26 -14.20
N ARG A 255 20.52 5.52 -13.55
CA ARG A 255 21.43 6.00 -12.48
C ARG A 255 20.70 6.72 -11.33
N ARG A 256 19.39 6.45 -11.15
CA ARG A 256 18.57 7.01 -10.07
C ARG A 256 18.61 6.20 -8.78
N ALA A 257 19.11 4.97 -8.83
CA ALA A 257 19.32 4.10 -7.68
C ALA A 257 20.68 3.42 -7.76
N GLY A 258 21.38 3.34 -6.63
CA GLY A 258 22.61 2.55 -6.50
C GLY A 258 22.30 1.08 -6.19
N ARG A 259 23.31 0.20 -6.29
CA ARG A 259 23.18 -1.24 -5.95
C ARG A 259 22.70 -1.53 -4.52
N LYS A 260 22.72 -0.53 -3.63
CA LYS A 260 22.30 -0.63 -2.22
C LYS A 260 20.98 0.07 -1.95
N SER A 261 20.29 0.61 -2.96
CA SER A 261 18.98 1.24 -2.77
C SER A 261 17.94 0.19 -2.44
N ALA A 262 17.27 0.31 -1.31
CA ALA A 262 16.13 -0.51 -0.96
C ALA A 262 14.95 -0.16 -1.89
N ILE A 263 14.36 -1.18 -2.51
CA ILE A 263 13.16 -1.03 -3.36
C ILE A 263 12.02 -1.76 -2.66
N PRO A 264 10.86 -1.10 -2.44
CA PRO A 264 9.70 -1.77 -1.85
C PRO A 264 9.21 -2.88 -2.79
N PHE A 265 9.28 -4.14 -2.34
CA PHE A 265 8.92 -5.28 -3.18
C PHE A 265 7.42 -5.63 -3.09
N GLY A 266 6.77 -5.32 -1.96
CA GLY A 266 5.36 -5.60 -1.72
C GLY A 266 4.38 -5.11 -2.79
N PRO A 267 4.48 -3.86 -3.29
CA PRO A 267 3.60 -3.38 -4.36
C PRO A 267 3.66 -4.22 -5.64
N PHE A 268 4.85 -4.73 -6.00
CA PHE A 268 5.03 -5.59 -7.18
C PHE A 268 4.44 -6.97 -6.97
N MET A 269 4.62 -7.56 -5.77
CA MET A 269 3.99 -8.83 -5.40
C MET A 269 2.47 -8.74 -5.47
N ILE A 270 1.88 -7.67 -4.92
CA ILE A 270 0.43 -7.43 -4.92
C ILE A 270 -0.09 -7.21 -6.34
N THR A 271 0.64 -6.46 -7.17
CA THR A 271 0.27 -6.25 -8.58
C THR A 271 0.34 -7.56 -9.37
N GLY A 272 1.39 -8.37 -9.16
CA GLY A 272 1.49 -9.70 -9.77
C GLY A 272 0.37 -10.64 -9.34
N ALA A 273 -0.01 -10.59 -8.05
CA ALA A 273 -1.14 -11.36 -7.54
C ALA A 273 -2.48 -10.89 -8.15
N LEU A 274 -2.69 -9.59 -8.31
CA LEU A 274 -3.87 -9.05 -8.99
C LEU A 274 -3.95 -9.56 -10.45
N LEU A 275 -2.84 -9.54 -11.17
CA LEU A 275 -2.76 -10.09 -12.54
C LEU A 275 -3.07 -11.59 -12.56
N GLY A 276 -2.49 -12.35 -11.64
CA GLY A 276 -2.77 -13.78 -11.49
C GLY A 276 -4.24 -14.07 -11.20
N LEU A 277 -4.86 -13.33 -10.28
CA LEU A 277 -6.29 -13.46 -9.97
C LEU A 277 -7.19 -13.12 -11.16
N VAL A 278 -6.88 -12.07 -11.90
CA VAL A 278 -7.63 -11.69 -13.12
C VAL A 278 -7.53 -12.83 -14.16
N LEU A 279 -6.33 -13.35 -14.40
CA LEU A 279 -6.13 -14.47 -15.32
C LEU A 279 -6.85 -15.74 -14.83
N GLY A 280 -6.76 -16.06 -13.54
CA GLY A 280 -7.42 -17.21 -12.95
C GLY A 280 -8.94 -17.12 -13.00
N GLY A 281 -9.49 -15.95 -12.70
CA GLY A 281 -10.92 -15.67 -12.79
C GLY A 281 -11.45 -15.81 -14.20
N LEU A 282 -10.72 -15.29 -15.19
CA LEU A 282 -11.07 -15.43 -16.60
C LEU A 282 -10.96 -16.89 -17.11
N ALA A 283 -9.94 -17.63 -16.67
CA ALA A 283 -9.75 -19.02 -17.07
C ALA A 283 -10.78 -19.97 -16.44
N ALA A 284 -11.35 -19.60 -15.30
CA ALA A 284 -12.41 -20.35 -14.63
C ALA A 284 -13.83 -19.96 -15.13
N ALA A 285 -13.97 -18.94 -16.00
CA ALA A 285 -15.24 -18.48 -16.59
C ALA A 285 -15.70 -19.44 -17.74
#